data_edd5a626c18760ecb08d2b616c6ccf14
#
_entry.id   edd5a626c18760ecb08d2b616c6ccf14
#
_cell.length_a   1.000
_cell.length_b   1.000
_cell.length_c   1.000
_cell.angle_alpha   90.00
_cell.angle_beta   90.00
_cell.angle_gamma   90.00
#
_symmetry.space_group_name_H-M   'P 1'
#
loop_
_entity.id
_entity.type
_entity.pdbx_description
1 polymer ?
#
loop_
_entity_poly.entity_id
_entity_poly.type
_entity_poly.pdbx_seq_one_letter_code
_entity_poly.pdbx_strand_id
1 'polypeptide(L)'
;MRKYILLGLAVLLAPPLAAQRDSAHAPGDTAEAGRLRQEIERRWNERVQQDLNLSSDQATKLRATQERFGNRRRDVMQQQLVRREALQSQMQPGIAANSDSVRKLMDGIQTGRADMLKIEQDQDREMAGYLTPVQRARYQQMRERFIQRIGEMRMERREGRGLRGQGMGPRRPVIRGGARRRGI
;
A
#
# COMPACT_ATOMS: atom_id res chain seq x y z
N MET A 1 -16.99 69.26 -3.87
CA MET A 1 -18.13 68.86 -4.71
C MET A 1 -17.65 67.91 -5.80
N ARG A 2 -17.99 66.63 -5.74
CA ARG A 2 -18.24 65.69 -6.81
C ARG A 2 -18.16 64.27 -6.28
N LYS A 3 -19.34 63.72 -5.99
CA LYS A 3 -19.62 62.35 -5.61
C LYS A 3 -19.47 61.48 -6.86
N TYR A 4 -18.60 60.47 -6.84
CA TYR A 4 -18.64 59.37 -7.82
C TYR A 4 -19.02 58.09 -7.11
N ILE A 5 -20.22 57.67 -7.37
CA ILE A 5 -20.79 56.36 -7.04
C ILE A 5 -20.16 55.35 -8.00
N LEU A 6 -19.37 54.40 -7.48
CA LEU A 6 -18.91 53.23 -8.23
C LEU A 6 -19.72 52.02 -7.79
N LEU A 7 -20.61 51.60 -8.67
CA LEU A 7 -21.37 50.33 -8.62
C LEU A 7 -20.35 49.17 -8.72
N GLY A 8 -20.21 48.45 -7.65
CA GLY A 8 -19.44 47.20 -7.63
C GLY A 8 -20.25 46.04 -8.23
N LEU A 9 -19.77 45.52 -9.34
CA LEU A 9 -20.24 44.29 -9.97
C LEU A 9 -19.74 43.09 -9.17
N ALA A 10 -20.60 42.46 -8.37
CA ALA A 10 -20.30 41.22 -7.67
C ALA A 10 -20.38 40.06 -8.66
N VAL A 11 -19.21 39.59 -9.12
CA VAL A 11 -19.08 38.34 -9.85
C VAL A 11 -19.12 37.19 -8.83
N LEU A 12 -20.25 36.49 -8.77
CA LEU A 12 -20.42 35.22 -8.05
C LEU A 12 -19.57 34.14 -8.76
N LEU A 13 -18.32 33.94 -8.30
CA LEU A 13 -17.54 32.74 -8.60
C LEU A 13 -18.11 31.60 -7.77
N ALA A 14 -18.96 30.77 -8.37
CA ALA A 14 -19.29 29.48 -7.82
C ALA A 14 -18.03 28.60 -7.84
N PRO A 15 -17.63 27.98 -6.72
CA PRO A 15 -16.54 27.02 -6.74
C PRO A 15 -16.97 25.77 -7.52
N PRO A 16 -16.09 25.18 -8.37
CA PRO A 16 -16.40 23.90 -8.98
C PRO A 16 -16.58 22.87 -7.86
N LEU A 17 -17.70 22.21 -7.82
CA LEU A 17 -17.92 21.00 -7.04
C LEU A 17 -16.92 19.96 -7.56
N ALA A 18 -15.71 19.99 -6.97
CA ALA A 18 -14.79 18.86 -7.06
C ALA A 18 -15.55 17.67 -6.50
N ALA A 19 -15.92 16.75 -7.39
CA ALA A 19 -16.46 15.45 -7.02
C ALA A 19 -15.40 14.78 -6.11
N GLN A 20 -15.56 14.95 -4.81
CA GLN A 20 -14.96 14.08 -3.81
C GLN A 20 -15.49 12.68 -4.13
N ARG A 21 -14.65 11.91 -4.85
CA ARG A 21 -14.78 10.46 -4.83
C ARG A 21 -14.47 10.03 -3.41
N ASP A 22 -15.46 10.09 -2.56
CA ASP A 22 -15.48 9.38 -1.30
C ASP A 22 -15.32 7.90 -1.64
N SER A 23 -14.06 7.45 -1.55
CA SER A 23 -13.78 6.03 -1.34
C SER A 23 -14.28 5.73 0.07
N ALA A 24 -15.59 5.69 0.22
CA ALA A 24 -16.27 5.23 1.43
C ALA A 24 -15.92 3.74 1.57
N HIS A 25 -14.72 3.47 2.12
CA HIS A 25 -14.45 2.20 2.76
C HIS A 25 -15.41 2.13 3.93
N ALA A 26 -16.39 1.25 3.84
CA ALA A 26 -17.32 1.01 4.93
C ALA A 26 -16.50 0.74 6.20
N PRO A 27 -16.84 1.34 7.35
CA PRO A 27 -16.09 1.18 8.60
C PRO A 27 -15.94 -0.28 9.06
N GLY A 28 -16.77 -1.19 8.56
CA GLY A 28 -16.65 -2.64 8.73
C GLY A 28 -15.42 -3.25 8.08
N ASP A 29 -15.04 -2.81 6.87
CA ASP A 29 -13.90 -3.36 6.13
C ASP A 29 -12.56 -3.10 6.82
N THR A 30 -12.42 -1.97 7.51
CA THR A 30 -11.19 -1.63 8.23
C THR A 30 -11.04 -2.42 9.52
N ALA A 31 -12.13 -2.69 10.23
CA ALA A 31 -12.12 -3.49 11.46
C ALA A 31 -11.85 -4.97 11.14
N GLU A 32 -12.47 -5.51 10.09
CA GLU A 32 -12.23 -6.88 9.63
C GLU A 32 -10.79 -7.06 9.13
N ALA A 33 -10.27 -6.12 8.33
CA ALA A 33 -8.89 -6.13 7.91
C ALA A 33 -7.90 -6.05 9.09
N GLY A 34 -8.25 -5.33 10.16
CA GLY A 34 -7.49 -5.27 11.41
C GLY A 34 -7.45 -6.63 12.10
N ARG A 35 -8.60 -7.28 12.28
CA ARG A 35 -8.70 -8.62 12.89
C ARG A 35 -7.92 -9.66 12.10
N LEU A 36 -8.03 -9.64 10.79
CA LEU A 36 -7.30 -10.58 9.92
C LEU A 36 -5.78 -10.40 10.05
N ARG A 37 -5.28 -9.17 10.13
CA ARG A 37 -3.85 -8.90 10.35
C ARG A 37 -3.39 -9.46 11.69
N GLN A 38 -4.13 -9.21 12.77
CA GLN A 38 -3.81 -9.73 14.09
C GLN A 38 -3.78 -11.26 14.11
N GLU A 39 -4.74 -11.91 13.45
CA GLU A 39 -4.78 -13.36 13.34
C GLU A 39 -3.59 -13.92 12.55
N ILE A 40 -3.20 -13.27 11.44
CA ILE A 40 -2.01 -13.64 10.66
C ILE A 40 -0.74 -13.49 11.51
N GLU A 41 -0.60 -12.39 12.25
CA GLU A 41 0.55 -12.15 13.13
C GLU A 41 0.61 -13.16 14.28
N ARG A 42 -0.54 -13.49 14.89
CA ARG A 42 -0.61 -14.50 15.94
C ARG A 42 -0.15 -15.86 15.42
N ARG A 43 -0.72 -16.35 14.32
CA ARG A 43 -0.35 -17.64 13.69
C ARG A 43 1.11 -17.68 13.27
N TRP A 44 1.60 -16.57 12.74
CA TRP A 44 3.02 -16.44 12.39
C TRP A 44 3.92 -16.60 13.61
N ASN A 45 3.63 -15.90 14.69
CA ASN A 45 4.42 -15.95 15.92
C ASN A 45 4.39 -17.33 16.58
N GLU A 46 3.23 -17.99 16.61
CA GLU A 46 3.09 -19.36 17.11
C GLU A 46 3.93 -20.33 16.28
N ARG A 47 3.86 -20.23 14.97
CA ARG A 47 4.64 -21.08 14.08
C ARG A 47 6.13 -20.86 14.21
N VAL A 48 6.58 -19.61 14.26
CA VAL A 48 8.00 -19.28 14.49
C VAL A 48 8.48 -19.87 15.81
N GLN A 49 7.71 -19.73 16.89
CA GLN A 49 8.06 -20.29 18.20
C GLN A 49 8.21 -21.81 18.15
N GLN A 50 7.31 -22.51 17.48
CA GLN A 50 7.33 -23.97 17.34
C GLN A 50 8.48 -24.45 16.44
N ASP A 51 8.60 -23.91 15.23
CA ASP A 51 9.57 -24.38 14.23
C ASP A 51 11.04 -24.08 14.64
N LEU A 52 11.26 -23.05 15.46
CA LEU A 52 12.57 -22.69 15.98
C LEU A 52 12.84 -23.24 17.40
N ASN A 53 11.87 -23.90 18.03
CA ASN A 53 11.94 -24.35 19.42
C ASN A 53 12.39 -23.21 20.37
N LEU A 54 11.71 -22.05 20.28
CA LEU A 54 12.06 -20.91 21.10
C LEU A 54 11.53 -21.07 22.53
N SER A 55 12.32 -20.70 23.52
CA SER A 55 11.83 -20.49 24.87
C SER A 55 10.80 -19.34 24.90
N SER A 56 9.99 -19.27 25.95
CA SER A 56 9.03 -18.17 26.13
C SER A 56 9.71 -16.79 26.17
N ASP A 57 10.87 -16.70 26.78
CA ASP A 57 11.68 -15.47 26.83
C ASP A 57 12.20 -15.09 25.43
N GLN A 58 12.75 -16.03 24.66
CA GLN A 58 13.20 -15.80 23.30
C GLN A 58 12.04 -15.38 22.38
N ALA A 59 10.89 -16.03 22.50
CA ALA A 59 9.70 -15.70 21.71
C ALA A 59 9.21 -14.27 22.03
N THR A 60 9.22 -13.87 23.31
CA THR A 60 8.83 -12.52 23.73
C THR A 60 9.80 -11.47 23.19
N LYS A 61 11.10 -11.69 23.31
CA LYS A 61 12.14 -10.80 22.76
C LYS A 61 12.02 -10.68 21.24
N LEU A 62 11.78 -11.80 20.55
CA LEU A 62 11.61 -11.79 19.10
C LEU A 62 10.39 -10.98 18.65
N ARG A 63 9.25 -11.10 19.32
CA ARG A 63 8.06 -10.29 19.04
C ARG A 63 8.36 -8.79 19.21
N ALA A 64 8.95 -8.40 20.33
CA ALA A 64 9.32 -7.01 20.59
C ALA A 64 10.31 -6.46 19.54
N THR A 65 11.30 -7.27 19.14
CA THR A 65 12.24 -6.93 18.07
C THR A 65 11.50 -6.76 16.73
N GLN A 66 10.63 -7.70 16.36
CA GLN A 66 9.84 -7.64 15.11
C GLN A 66 8.96 -6.39 15.06
N GLU A 67 8.28 -6.06 16.14
CA GLU A 67 7.41 -4.89 16.23
C GLU A 67 8.20 -3.59 16.05
N ARG A 68 9.28 -3.42 16.82
CA ARG A 68 10.12 -2.22 16.78
C ARG A 68 10.73 -1.99 15.40
N PHE A 69 11.36 -3.01 14.81
CA PHE A 69 11.94 -2.89 13.47
C PHE A 69 10.88 -2.85 12.37
N GLY A 70 9.72 -3.47 12.60
CA GLY A 70 8.56 -3.34 11.74
C GLY A 70 8.06 -1.90 11.64
N ASN A 71 7.99 -1.18 12.76
CA ASN A 71 7.63 0.23 12.80
C ASN A 71 8.64 1.07 12.02
N ARG A 72 9.95 0.92 12.31
CA ARG A 72 11.00 1.63 11.57
C ARG A 72 10.93 1.42 10.05
N ARG A 73 10.69 0.18 9.61
CA ARG A 73 10.50 -0.11 8.17
C ARG A 73 9.28 0.59 7.59
N ARG A 74 8.16 0.63 8.32
CA ARG A 74 6.94 1.34 7.88
C ARG A 74 7.20 2.83 7.68
N ASP A 75 7.89 3.46 8.62
CA ASP A 75 8.22 4.88 8.55
C ASP A 75 9.09 5.21 7.32
N VAL A 76 10.14 4.42 7.08
CA VAL A 76 11.01 4.58 5.90
C VAL A 76 10.21 4.35 4.61
N MET A 77 9.37 3.30 4.57
CA MET A 77 8.54 3.01 3.38
C MET A 77 7.56 4.14 3.08
N GLN A 78 6.94 4.73 4.10
CA GLN A 78 6.04 5.86 3.94
C GLN A 78 6.76 7.09 3.39
N GLN A 79 7.92 7.43 3.95
CA GLN A 79 8.75 8.51 3.41
C GLN A 79 9.17 8.26 1.96
N GLN A 80 9.52 7.01 1.63
CA GLN A 80 9.87 6.61 0.27
C GLN A 80 8.70 6.77 -0.70
N LEU A 81 7.49 6.42 -0.27
CA LEU A 81 6.28 6.62 -1.09
C LEU A 81 6.09 8.09 -1.42
N VAL A 82 6.09 8.96 -0.41
CA VAL A 82 5.93 10.41 -0.58
C VAL A 82 7.01 10.99 -1.51
N ARG A 83 8.29 10.58 -1.33
CA ARG A 83 9.37 11.05 -2.21
C ARG A 83 9.21 10.61 -3.65
N ARG A 84 8.74 9.38 -3.89
CA ARG A 84 8.49 8.86 -5.25
C ARG A 84 7.32 9.56 -5.91
N GLU A 85 6.24 9.84 -5.19
CA GLU A 85 5.09 10.58 -5.69
C GLU A 85 5.50 12.03 -6.04
N ALA A 86 6.28 12.69 -5.18
CA ALA A 86 6.82 14.01 -5.45
C ALA A 86 7.74 14.02 -6.68
N LEU A 87 8.60 13.01 -6.83
CA LEU A 87 9.46 12.86 -8.02
C LEU A 87 8.62 12.64 -9.29
N GLN A 88 7.61 11.78 -9.21
CA GLN A 88 6.71 11.52 -10.33
C GLN A 88 5.96 12.81 -10.74
N SER A 89 5.53 13.62 -9.78
CA SER A 89 4.87 14.91 -10.06
C SER A 89 5.81 15.89 -10.78
N GLN A 90 7.11 15.92 -10.46
CA GLN A 90 8.10 16.75 -11.16
C GLN A 90 8.36 16.28 -12.61
N MET A 91 8.12 15.01 -12.91
CA MET A 91 8.41 14.39 -14.21
C MET A 91 7.18 14.29 -15.11
N GLN A 92 6.06 14.94 -14.76
CA GLN A 92 4.86 14.95 -15.61
C GLN A 92 5.08 15.79 -16.88
N PRO A 93 4.50 15.37 -18.02
CA PRO A 93 4.58 16.15 -19.26
C PRO A 93 3.98 17.55 -19.08
N GLY A 94 4.70 18.56 -19.59
CA GLY A 94 4.28 19.97 -19.49
C GLY A 94 4.68 20.69 -18.20
N ILE A 95 5.30 20.00 -17.24
CA ILE A 95 5.86 20.61 -16.04
C ILE A 95 7.36 20.86 -16.26
N ALA A 96 7.81 22.12 -16.02
CA ALA A 96 9.24 22.43 -15.96
C ALA A 96 9.81 21.87 -14.65
N ALA A 97 10.48 20.72 -14.74
CA ALA A 97 11.07 20.08 -13.58
C ALA A 97 12.17 20.94 -12.95
N ASN A 98 12.13 21.11 -11.63
CA ASN A 98 13.19 21.79 -10.90
C ASN A 98 14.33 20.81 -10.60
N SER A 99 15.50 21.03 -11.23
CA SER A 99 16.66 20.12 -11.13
C SER A 99 17.14 19.89 -9.70
N ASP A 100 17.10 20.91 -8.84
CA ASP A 100 17.56 20.79 -7.45
C ASP A 100 16.55 19.98 -6.61
N SER A 101 15.26 20.18 -6.85
CA SER A 101 14.21 19.39 -6.21
C SER A 101 14.31 17.93 -6.63
N VAL A 102 14.50 17.66 -7.93
CA VAL A 102 14.67 16.29 -8.45
C VAL A 102 15.89 15.62 -7.81
N ARG A 103 17.04 16.32 -7.75
CA ARG A 103 18.25 15.80 -7.11
C ARG A 103 18.00 15.43 -5.66
N LYS A 104 17.43 16.33 -4.86
CA LYS A 104 17.11 16.08 -3.44
C LYS A 104 16.16 14.88 -3.25
N LEU A 105 15.18 14.73 -4.13
CA LEU A 105 14.26 13.59 -4.08
C LEU A 105 14.97 12.27 -4.41
N MET A 106 15.85 12.28 -5.42
CA MET A 106 16.65 11.10 -5.78
C MET A 106 17.60 10.70 -4.65
N ASP A 107 18.32 11.66 -4.07
CA ASP A 107 19.21 11.43 -2.93
C ASP A 107 18.45 10.87 -1.73
N GLY A 108 17.27 11.43 -1.44
CA GLY A 108 16.39 10.94 -0.39
C GLY A 108 15.86 9.53 -0.63
N ILE A 109 15.63 9.15 -1.90
CA ILE A 109 15.25 7.78 -2.28
C ILE A 109 16.41 6.82 -2.08
N GLN A 110 17.64 7.22 -2.43
CA GLN A 110 18.83 6.40 -2.21
C GLN A 110 19.13 6.22 -0.72
N THR A 111 19.07 7.31 0.06
CA THR A 111 19.23 7.26 1.52
C THR A 111 18.25 6.28 2.15
N GLY A 112 16.98 6.34 1.77
CA GLY A 112 15.99 5.42 2.34
C GLY A 112 16.21 3.95 1.97
N ARG A 113 16.89 3.64 0.84
CA ARG A 113 17.34 2.27 0.54
C ARG A 113 18.46 1.83 1.50
N ALA A 114 19.41 2.73 1.76
CA ALA A 114 20.48 2.46 2.74
C ALA A 114 19.90 2.29 4.15
N ASP A 115 18.92 3.09 4.55
CA ASP A 115 18.22 2.97 5.84
C ASP A 115 17.51 1.61 5.98
N MET A 116 16.87 1.11 4.92
CA MET A 116 16.24 -0.21 4.94
C MET A 116 17.26 -1.32 5.18
N LEU A 117 18.41 -1.27 4.50
CA LEU A 117 19.48 -2.23 4.71
C LEU A 117 20.04 -2.17 6.13
N LYS A 118 20.24 -0.95 6.66
CA LYS A 118 20.69 -0.74 8.04
C LYS A 118 19.72 -1.31 9.05
N ILE A 119 18.41 -1.09 8.85
CA ILE A 119 17.37 -1.67 9.70
C ILE A 119 17.45 -3.20 9.73
N GLU A 120 17.70 -3.85 8.59
CA GLU A 120 17.86 -5.30 8.52
C GLU A 120 19.11 -5.79 9.27
N GLN A 121 20.23 -5.11 9.09
CA GLN A 121 21.47 -5.42 9.79
C GLN A 121 21.35 -5.23 11.31
N ASP A 122 20.73 -4.13 11.74
CA ASP A 122 20.52 -3.85 13.17
C ASP A 122 19.56 -4.87 13.79
N GLN A 123 18.51 -5.27 13.07
CA GLN A 123 17.61 -6.34 13.51
C GLN A 123 18.33 -7.67 13.68
N ASP A 124 19.16 -8.07 12.71
CA ASP A 124 19.93 -9.33 12.80
C ASP A 124 20.92 -9.29 13.94
N ARG A 125 21.63 -8.17 14.14
CA ARG A 125 22.54 -7.96 15.27
C ARG A 125 21.84 -8.09 16.61
N GLU A 126 20.64 -7.53 16.75
CA GLU A 126 19.87 -7.65 17.98
C GLU A 126 19.42 -9.09 18.22
N MET A 127 18.92 -9.76 17.19
CA MET A 127 18.53 -11.17 17.29
C MET A 127 19.71 -12.07 17.67
N ALA A 128 20.94 -11.72 17.27
CA ALA A 128 22.14 -12.46 17.66
C ALA A 128 22.41 -12.47 19.17
N GLY A 129 21.85 -11.51 19.91
CA GLY A 129 21.97 -11.44 21.36
C GLY A 129 21.15 -12.47 22.14
N TYR A 130 20.15 -13.10 21.51
CA TYR A 130 19.25 -14.05 22.18
C TYR A 130 18.87 -15.28 21.36
N LEU A 131 19.15 -15.32 20.05
CA LEU A 131 18.93 -16.48 19.18
C LEU A 131 20.27 -17.11 18.79
N THR A 132 20.30 -18.43 18.73
CA THR A 132 21.44 -19.16 18.18
C THR A 132 21.59 -18.90 16.67
N PRO A 133 22.78 -19.08 16.10
CA PRO A 133 22.98 -18.93 14.65
C PRO A 133 22.03 -19.80 13.81
N VAL A 134 21.73 -21.01 14.26
CA VAL A 134 20.80 -21.95 13.59
C VAL A 134 19.36 -21.40 13.64
N GLN A 135 18.92 -20.91 14.80
CA GLN A 135 17.58 -20.30 14.94
C GLN A 135 17.45 -19.06 14.05
N ARG A 136 18.47 -18.21 13.99
CA ARG A 136 18.48 -17.03 13.09
C ARG A 136 18.38 -17.41 11.62
N ALA A 137 19.18 -18.38 11.17
CA ALA A 137 19.13 -18.84 9.78
C ALA A 137 17.76 -19.40 9.41
N ARG A 138 17.18 -20.26 10.27
CA ARG A 138 15.84 -20.80 10.07
C ARG A 138 14.78 -19.69 10.06
N TYR A 139 14.88 -18.70 10.95
CA TYR A 139 13.98 -17.56 10.98
C TYR A 139 14.01 -16.77 9.66
N GLN A 140 15.20 -16.49 9.13
CA GLN A 140 15.34 -15.80 7.84
C GLN A 140 14.68 -16.58 6.71
N GLN A 141 14.92 -17.90 6.61
CA GLN A 141 14.27 -18.76 5.61
C GLN A 141 12.74 -18.76 5.73
N MET A 142 12.22 -18.84 6.95
CA MET A 142 10.77 -18.77 7.18
C MET A 142 10.20 -17.42 6.75
N ARG A 143 10.88 -16.33 7.10
CA ARG A 143 10.50 -14.97 6.73
C ARG A 143 10.47 -14.77 5.20
N GLU A 144 11.48 -15.24 4.50
CA GLU A 144 11.55 -15.18 3.03
C GLU A 144 10.40 -15.93 2.38
N ARG A 145 10.15 -17.18 2.79
CA ARG A 145 9.01 -17.97 2.30
C ARG A 145 7.67 -17.28 2.58
N PHE A 146 7.51 -16.67 3.74
CA PHE A 146 6.30 -15.95 4.09
C PHE A 146 6.07 -14.72 3.20
N ILE A 147 7.13 -13.94 2.94
CA ILE A 147 7.07 -12.76 2.05
C ILE A 147 6.75 -13.19 0.63
N GLN A 148 7.38 -14.23 0.11
CA GLN A 148 7.09 -14.81 -1.22
C GLN A 148 5.63 -15.21 -1.33
N ARG A 149 5.11 -15.96 -0.36
CA ARG A 149 3.70 -16.38 -0.34
C ARG A 149 2.71 -15.22 -0.34
N ILE A 150 3.00 -14.15 0.43
CA ILE A 150 2.17 -12.94 0.40
C ILE A 150 2.23 -12.27 -0.99
N GLY A 151 3.41 -12.26 -1.62
CA GLY A 151 3.60 -11.74 -2.97
C GLY A 151 2.74 -12.46 -4.00
N GLU A 152 2.79 -13.81 -3.99
CA GLU A 152 1.99 -14.68 -4.85
C GLU A 152 0.48 -14.43 -4.68
N MET A 153 -0.02 -14.44 -3.45
CA MET A 153 -1.44 -14.17 -3.16
C MET A 153 -1.90 -12.78 -3.64
N ARG A 154 -1.02 -11.78 -3.62
CA ARG A 154 -1.34 -10.44 -4.14
C ARG A 154 -1.42 -10.42 -5.66
N MET A 155 -0.55 -11.15 -6.34
CA MET A 155 -0.57 -11.28 -7.80
C MET A 155 -1.84 -12.00 -8.25
N GLU A 156 -2.16 -13.16 -7.67
CA GLU A 156 -3.39 -13.92 -7.96
C GLU A 156 -4.66 -13.06 -7.80
N ARG A 157 -4.73 -12.23 -6.74
CA ARG A 157 -5.87 -11.31 -6.56
C ARG A 157 -5.95 -10.22 -7.62
N ARG A 158 -4.82 -9.75 -8.15
CA ARG A 158 -4.80 -8.76 -9.23
C ARG A 158 -5.26 -9.36 -10.54
N GLU A 159 -4.78 -10.56 -10.86
CA GLU A 159 -5.18 -11.31 -12.06
C GLU A 159 -6.68 -11.67 -12.01
N GLY A 160 -7.17 -12.17 -10.89
CA GLY A 160 -8.59 -12.48 -10.70
C GLY A 160 -9.52 -11.27 -10.81
N ARG A 161 -9.06 -10.07 -10.45
CA ARG A 161 -9.82 -8.82 -10.68
C ARG A 161 -9.78 -8.38 -12.14
N GLY A 162 -8.66 -8.55 -12.84
CA GLY A 162 -8.52 -8.21 -14.26
C GLY A 162 -9.48 -9.03 -15.14
N LEU A 163 -9.61 -10.32 -14.87
CA LEU A 163 -10.52 -11.21 -15.61
C LEU A 163 -12.01 -10.93 -15.35
N ARG A 164 -12.38 -10.50 -14.15
CA ARG A 164 -13.77 -10.08 -13.84
C ARG A 164 -14.17 -8.76 -14.50
N GLY A 165 -13.24 -7.85 -14.74
CA GLY A 165 -13.49 -6.56 -15.38
C GLY A 165 -13.74 -6.65 -16.89
N GLN A 166 -13.21 -7.68 -17.56
CA GLN A 166 -13.35 -7.85 -19.01
C GLN A 166 -14.61 -8.64 -19.44
N GLY A 167 -15.34 -9.24 -18.49
CA GLY A 167 -16.47 -10.15 -18.79
C GLY A 167 -17.85 -9.50 -18.83
N MET A 168 -18.01 -8.23 -18.49
CA MET A 168 -19.33 -7.57 -18.42
C MET A 168 -19.44 -6.40 -19.40
N GLY A 169 -19.26 -6.72 -20.70
CA GLY A 169 -19.83 -5.87 -21.75
C GLY A 169 -21.36 -5.97 -21.69
N PRO A 170 -22.12 -4.86 -21.86
CA PRO A 170 -23.57 -4.91 -21.82
C PRO A 170 -24.07 -5.85 -22.92
N ARG A 171 -24.67 -6.97 -22.52
CA ARG A 171 -25.40 -7.85 -23.44
C ARG A 171 -26.51 -7.00 -24.08
N ARG A 172 -26.32 -6.61 -25.34
CA ARG A 172 -27.39 -5.99 -26.13
C ARG A 172 -28.56 -6.96 -26.15
N PRO A 173 -29.78 -6.52 -25.80
CA PRO A 173 -30.95 -7.36 -25.95
C PRO A 173 -31.16 -7.65 -27.46
N VAL A 174 -31.12 -8.93 -27.82
CA VAL A 174 -31.46 -9.40 -29.14
C VAL A 174 -32.99 -9.21 -29.28
N ILE A 175 -33.39 -8.16 -29.99
CA ILE A 175 -34.76 -7.95 -30.38
C ILE A 175 -35.11 -9.02 -31.43
N ARG A 176 -35.80 -10.05 -30.99
CA ARG A 176 -36.34 -11.11 -31.85
C ARG A 176 -37.55 -10.53 -32.61
N GLY A 177 -37.27 -10.04 -33.83
CA GLY A 177 -38.31 -9.58 -34.74
C GLY A 177 -39.29 -10.69 -35.06
N GLY A 178 -40.53 -10.56 -34.57
CA GLY A 178 -41.63 -11.44 -34.90
C GLY A 178 -42.07 -11.26 -36.34
N ALA A 179 -41.81 -12.24 -37.19
CA ALA A 179 -42.38 -12.31 -38.54
C ALA A 179 -43.89 -12.66 -38.43
N ARG A 180 -44.72 -11.69 -38.67
CA ARG A 180 -46.15 -11.91 -38.95
C ARG A 180 -46.28 -12.59 -40.31
N ARG A 181 -46.61 -13.85 -40.37
CA ARG A 181 -47.21 -14.50 -41.57
C ARG A 181 -48.69 -14.13 -41.61
N ARG A 182 -49.10 -13.35 -42.64
CA ARG A 182 -50.48 -13.29 -43.09
C ARG A 182 -50.68 -14.46 -44.06
N GLY A 183 -51.69 -15.27 -43.76
CA GLY A 183 -52.21 -16.26 -44.72
C GLY A 183 -53.25 -15.67 -45.63
N ILE A 184 -53.34 -16.24 -46.78
CA ILE A 184 -54.56 -16.39 -47.60
C ILE A 184 -54.72 -17.90 -47.83
#